data_fa00595539ab3197b6052cbc00986c7b
#
_entry.id   fa00595539ab3197b6052cbc00986c7b
#
_cell.length_a   1.000
_cell.length_b   1.000
_cell.length_c   1.000
_cell.angle_alpha   90.00
_cell.angle_beta   90.00
_cell.angle_gamma   90.00
#
_symmetry.space_group_name_H-M   'P 1'
#
loop_
_entity.id
_entity.type
_entity.pdbx_description
1 polymer ?
#
loop_
_entity_poly.entity_id
_entity_poly.type
_entity_poly.pdbx_seq_one_letter_code
_entity_poly.pdbx_strand_id
1 'polypeptide(L)'
;MTKLTRLLLFGLLTALFVVLPTACEENLYDEENAVDWAALNVRAFEAKLKEARTAVAAAKAEYGADWEAHCDWRVFRTYAQSEEVPGKSTDSICVQILERGTGSGSPLYTDSVRVNYLGRLVSTDAAEPIGTPGEVFDHSGLTQDYGSIFSPQFSRPTMFRVSNLVEGFTTALMRMRIGDLWRVYIPNELGYGGNSTTSLPAYSTLIFDMQLKAYYRAGTQPGPWK
;
A
#
# COMPACT_ATOMS: atom_id res chain seq x y z
N MET A 1 -16.56 -44.22 83.21
CA MET A 1 -16.89 -42.87 83.47
C MET A 1 -15.68 -42.08 82.86
N THR A 2 -15.75 -41.38 81.81
CA THR A 2 -16.48 -40.19 81.45
C THR A 2 -16.36 -39.86 79.95
N LYS A 3 -17.33 -39.20 79.49
CA LYS A 3 -17.76 -38.92 78.14
C LYS A 3 -16.72 -38.30 77.18
N LEU A 4 -16.65 -38.94 76.03
CA LEU A 4 -15.96 -38.56 74.86
C LEU A 4 -16.67 -37.38 74.16
N THR A 5 -16.03 -36.25 74.02
CA THR A 5 -16.55 -35.11 73.25
C THR A 5 -15.94 -35.20 71.83
N ARG A 6 -16.79 -35.50 70.85
CA ARG A 6 -16.44 -35.45 69.44
C ARG A 6 -16.39 -34.01 68.96
N LEU A 7 -15.23 -33.54 68.55
CA LEU A 7 -15.07 -32.28 67.87
C LEU A 7 -15.17 -32.53 66.35
N LEU A 8 -16.21 -32.04 65.69
CA LEU A 8 -16.40 -32.05 64.31
C LEU A 8 -15.54 -30.92 63.70
N LEU A 9 -14.48 -31.30 62.98
CA LEU A 9 -13.74 -30.39 62.17
C LEU A 9 -14.50 -30.21 60.84
N PHE A 10 -15.14 -29.05 60.62
CA PHE A 10 -15.64 -28.61 59.34
C PHE A 10 -14.46 -28.10 58.54
N GLY A 11 -14.04 -28.87 57.55
CA GLY A 11 -13.06 -28.44 56.58
C GLY A 11 -13.67 -27.43 55.61
N LEU A 12 -13.27 -26.19 55.75
CA LEU A 12 -13.63 -25.13 54.79
C LEU A 12 -12.74 -25.28 53.55
N LEU A 13 -13.30 -25.87 52.51
CA LEU A 13 -12.64 -25.97 51.21
C LEU A 13 -12.76 -24.61 50.50
N THR A 14 -11.79 -23.73 50.68
CA THR A 14 -11.68 -22.51 49.89
C THR A 14 -11.24 -22.87 48.49
N ALA A 15 -12.18 -22.89 47.55
CA ALA A 15 -11.88 -22.94 46.12
C ALA A 15 -11.15 -21.66 45.73
N LEU A 16 -9.85 -21.78 45.52
CA LEU A 16 -9.02 -20.73 44.92
C LEU A 16 -9.38 -20.64 43.43
N PHE A 17 -10.26 -19.70 43.08
CA PHE A 17 -10.54 -19.34 41.69
C PHE A 17 -9.28 -18.62 41.14
N VAL A 18 -8.41 -19.37 40.47
CA VAL A 18 -7.35 -18.78 39.67
C VAL A 18 -8.03 -18.17 38.43
N VAL A 19 -8.31 -16.87 38.53
CA VAL A 19 -8.63 -16.08 37.32
C VAL A 19 -7.34 -16.00 36.52
N LEU A 20 -7.21 -16.88 35.52
CA LEU A 20 -6.20 -16.70 34.47
C LEU A 20 -6.58 -15.41 33.74
N PRO A 21 -5.70 -14.39 33.69
CA PRO A 21 -5.91 -13.31 32.77
C PRO A 21 -5.92 -13.94 31.37
N THR A 22 -7.06 -13.90 30.69
CA THR A 22 -7.08 -14.04 29.26
C THR A 22 -6.18 -12.90 28.76
N ALA A 23 -4.97 -13.24 28.35
CA ALA A 23 -4.16 -12.34 27.55
C ALA A 23 -5.01 -12.08 26.29
N CYS A 24 -5.71 -10.94 26.28
CA CYS A 24 -6.01 -10.31 25.03
C CYS A 24 -4.67 -10.20 24.32
N GLU A 25 -4.54 -10.75 23.13
CA GLU A 25 -3.45 -10.37 22.24
C GLU A 25 -3.54 -8.85 22.15
N GLU A 26 -2.66 -8.17 22.87
CA GLU A 26 -2.46 -6.74 22.70
C GLU A 26 -2.16 -6.56 21.23
N ASN A 27 -3.08 -5.90 20.51
CA ASN A 27 -2.77 -5.36 19.21
C ASN A 27 -1.48 -4.55 19.40
N LEU A 28 -0.41 -4.94 18.75
CA LEU A 28 0.92 -4.30 18.81
C LEU A 28 0.89 -2.80 18.38
N TYR A 29 -0.27 -2.29 18.12
CA TYR A 29 -0.57 -0.90 17.79
C TYR A 29 -1.46 -0.32 18.90
N ASP A 30 -0.84 0.12 20.03
CA ASP A 30 -1.53 0.99 20.98
C ASP A 30 -1.86 2.33 20.32
N GLU A 31 -2.82 3.09 20.87
CA GLU A 31 -3.28 4.34 20.27
C GLU A 31 -2.13 5.35 20.10
N GLU A 32 -1.13 5.35 20.97
CA GLU A 32 0.05 6.21 20.89
C GLU A 32 0.94 5.85 19.70
N ASN A 33 1.16 4.56 19.44
CA ASN A 33 1.86 4.07 18.25
C ASN A 33 1.07 4.32 16.96
N ALA A 34 -0.26 4.27 17.02
CA ALA A 34 -1.12 4.57 15.86
C ALA A 34 -1.01 6.03 15.43
N VAL A 35 -0.90 6.97 16.38
CA VAL A 35 -0.70 8.40 16.09
C VAL A 35 0.66 8.62 15.44
N ASP A 36 1.71 8.01 15.97
CA ASP A 36 3.05 8.10 15.41
C ASP A 36 3.12 7.48 14.00
N TRP A 37 2.44 6.35 13.79
CA TRP A 37 2.33 5.70 12.49
C TRP A 37 1.65 6.60 11.46
N ALA A 38 0.49 7.16 11.78
CA ALA A 38 -0.22 8.06 10.87
C ALA A 38 0.62 9.29 10.54
N ALA A 39 1.26 9.90 11.53
CA ALA A 39 2.13 11.05 11.33
C ALA A 39 3.37 10.71 10.48
N LEU A 40 3.97 9.54 10.66
CA LEU A 40 5.05 9.05 9.82
C LEU A 40 4.61 8.93 8.35
N ASN A 41 3.46 8.33 8.11
CA ASN A 41 2.93 8.08 6.78
C ASN A 41 2.59 9.38 6.04
N VAL A 42 1.98 10.35 6.72
CA VAL A 42 1.74 11.69 6.15
C VAL A 42 3.06 12.36 5.78
N ARG A 43 4.03 12.40 6.68
CA ARG A 43 5.35 13.00 6.41
C ARG A 43 6.07 12.29 5.25
N ALA A 44 5.98 10.96 5.18
CA ALA A 44 6.59 10.16 4.13
C ALA A 44 5.99 10.50 2.77
N PHE A 45 4.66 10.56 2.67
CA PHE A 45 3.99 10.95 1.44
C PHE A 45 4.33 12.38 1.02
N GLU A 46 4.26 13.34 1.93
CA GLU A 46 4.57 14.74 1.64
C GLU A 46 6.02 14.94 1.20
N ALA A 47 6.97 14.21 1.79
CA ALA A 47 8.36 14.24 1.37
C ALA A 47 8.52 13.75 -0.09
N LYS A 48 7.87 12.65 -0.46
CA LYS A 48 7.87 12.11 -1.83
C LYS A 48 7.14 13.01 -2.82
N LEU A 49 6.03 13.60 -2.41
CA LEU A 49 5.32 14.58 -3.23
C LEU A 49 6.18 15.83 -3.50
N LYS A 50 6.89 16.32 -2.49
CA LYS A 50 7.82 17.44 -2.65
C LYS A 50 8.97 17.09 -3.60
N GLU A 51 9.56 15.90 -3.44
CA GLU A 51 10.62 15.39 -4.31
C GLU A 51 10.14 15.33 -5.77
N ALA A 52 8.99 14.71 -6.01
CA ALA A 52 8.38 14.58 -7.33
C ALA A 52 8.08 15.95 -7.97
N ARG A 53 7.46 16.86 -7.22
CA ARG A 53 7.15 18.21 -7.71
C ARG A 53 8.39 19.02 -8.05
N THR A 54 9.43 18.90 -7.24
CA THR A 54 10.72 19.58 -7.48
C THR A 54 11.37 19.06 -8.75
N ALA A 55 11.44 17.74 -8.92
CA ALA A 55 12.01 17.11 -10.12
C ALA A 55 11.24 17.49 -11.38
N VAL A 56 9.90 17.45 -11.33
CA VAL A 56 9.02 17.84 -12.45
C VAL A 56 9.20 19.31 -12.80
N ALA A 57 9.27 20.19 -11.80
CA ALA A 57 9.46 21.63 -12.06
C ALA A 57 10.83 21.91 -12.70
N ALA A 58 11.88 21.29 -12.23
CA ALA A 58 13.22 21.40 -12.79
C ALA A 58 13.26 20.92 -14.25
N ALA A 59 12.71 19.74 -14.53
CA ALA A 59 12.66 19.20 -15.88
C ALA A 59 11.84 20.08 -16.84
N LYS A 60 10.72 20.62 -16.38
CA LYS A 60 9.92 21.57 -17.20
C LYS A 60 10.67 22.86 -17.50
N ALA A 61 11.45 23.36 -16.57
CA ALA A 61 12.26 24.55 -16.76
C ALA A 61 13.41 24.30 -17.75
N GLU A 62 14.01 23.12 -17.74
CA GLU A 62 15.16 22.77 -18.57
C GLU A 62 14.76 22.30 -19.98
N TYR A 63 13.72 21.43 -20.08
CA TYR A 63 13.36 20.74 -21.34
C TYR A 63 12.04 21.22 -21.96
N GLY A 64 11.34 22.16 -21.32
CA GLY A 64 10.08 22.71 -21.86
C GLY A 64 9.04 21.62 -22.13
N ALA A 65 8.56 21.53 -23.37
CA ALA A 65 7.53 20.56 -23.77
C ALA A 65 7.99 19.09 -23.71
N ASP A 66 9.30 18.84 -23.82
CA ASP A 66 9.88 17.48 -23.83
C ASP A 66 10.23 16.95 -22.42
N TRP A 67 9.88 17.68 -21.38
CA TRP A 67 10.23 17.36 -20.00
C TRP A 67 9.90 15.92 -19.59
N GLU A 68 8.83 15.34 -20.12
CA GLU A 68 8.40 13.97 -19.77
C GLU A 68 9.41 12.90 -20.19
N ALA A 69 10.18 13.13 -21.25
CA ALA A 69 11.23 12.22 -21.68
C ALA A 69 12.46 12.25 -20.74
N HIS A 70 12.65 13.35 -20.03
CA HIS A 70 13.83 13.64 -19.21
C HIS A 70 13.58 13.61 -17.70
N CYS A 71 12.37 13.26 -17.27
CA CYS A 71 12.02 13.18 -15.87
C CYS A 71 11.36 11.84 -15.56
N ASP A 72 11.81 11.16 -14.53
CA ASP A 72 11.21 9.90 -14.08
C ASP A 72 10.13 10.11 -13.00
N TRP A 73 9.89 11.35 -12.59
CA TRP A 73 8.83 11.66 -11.65
C TRP A 73 7.58 12.18 -12.33
N ARG A 74 6.41 11.77 -11.76
CA ARG A 74 5.08 12.29 -12.11
C ARG A 74 4.28 12.55 -10.85
N VAL A 75 3.36 13.51 -10.94
CA VAL A 75 2.31 13.71 -9.95
C VAL A 75 1.01 13.69 -10.71
N PHE A 76 0.14 12.76 -10.39
CA PHE A 76 -1.18 12.65 -11.00
C PHE A 76 -2.26 12.90 -9.96
N ARG A 77 -3.16 13.82 -10.26
CA ARG A 77 -4.38 13.98 -9.51
C ARG A 77 -5.26 12.74 -9.66
N THR A 78 -6.02 12.42 -8.62
CA THR A 78 -6.96 11.30 -8.69
C THR A 78 -7.94 11.46 -9.84
N TYR A 79 -8.24 10.35 -10.52
CA TYR A 79 -9.20 10.31 -11.61
C TYR A 79 -10.62 10.76 -11.20
N ALA A 80 -10.95 10.68 -9.91
CA ALA A 80 -12.27 11.01 -9.37
C ALA A 80 -12.50 12.52 -9.20
N GLN A 81 -11.44 13.34 -9.35
CA GLN A 81 -11.54 14.78 -9.19
C GLN A 81 -11.16 15.54 -10.46
N SER A 82 -11.92 16.60 -10.76
CA SER A 82 -11.60 17.51 -11.87
C SER A 82 -10.34 18.33 -11.57
N GLU A 83 -9.51 18.55 -12.59
CA GLU A 83 -8.33 19.43 -12.51
C GLU A 83 -8.71 20.91 -12.17
N GLU A 84 -9.95 21.30 -12.44
CA GLU A 84 -10.44 22.67 -12.23
C GLU A 84 -10.74 22.98 -10.76
N VAL A 85 -10.92 21.95 -9.92
CA VAL A 85 -11.23 22.15 -8.49
C VAL A 85 -9.93 22.25 -7.71
N PRO A 86 -9.76 23.26 -6.81
CA PRO A 86 -8.61 23.31 -5.91
C PRO A 86 -8.47 21.99 -5.13
N GLY A 87 -7.30 21.35 -5.21
CA GLY A 87 -7.04 20.08 -4.57
C GLY A 87 -6.11 20.20 -3.37
N LYS A 88 -6.16 19.17 -2.51
CA LYS A 88 -5.20 18.95 -1.43
C LYS A 88 -4.00 18.17 -1.95
N SER A 89 -2.92 18.12 -1.19
CA SER A 89 -1.78 17.24 -1.49
C SER A 89 -2.17 15.78 -1.58
N THR A 90 -3.11 15.36 -0.71
CA THR A 90 -3.64 13.99 -0.62
C THR A 90 -4.64 13.61 -1.73
N ASP A 91 -4.99 14.54 -2.60
CA ASP A 91 -5.81 14.27 -3.81
C ASP A 91 -4.95 13.82 -5.00
N SER A 92 -3.69 13.51 -4.78
CA SER A 92 -2.75 13.12 -5.83
C SER A 92 -1.92 11.92 -5.43
N ILE A 93 -1.43 11.18 -6.42
CA ILE A 93 -0.40 10.16 -6.25
C ILE A 93 0.94 10.69 -6.78
N CYS A 94 2.04 10.19 -6.19
CA CYS A 94 3.38 10.41 -6.73
C CYS A 94 3.83 9.13 -7.44
N VAL A 95 4.47 9.29 -8.58
CA VAL A 95 4.94 8.18 -9.39
C VAL A 95 6.41 8.39 -9.73
N GLN A 96 7.21 7.37 -9.46
CA GLN A 96 8.57 7.23 -9.99
C GLN A 96 8.55 6.17 -11.10
N ILE A 97 8.89 6.56 -12.30
CA ILE A 97 8.99 5.65 -13.45
C ILE A 97 10.30 4.89 -13.32
N LEU A 98 10.23 3.58 -13.15
CA LEU A 98 11.39 2.69 -13.07
C LEU A 98 11.76 2.15 -14.45
N GLU A 99 10.73 1.82 -15.25
CA GLU A 99 10.89 1.43 -16.66
C GLU A 99 9.75 2.01 -17.50
N ARG A 100 10.08 2.45 -18.71
CA ARG A 100 9.10 2.98 -19.66
C ARG A 100 8.65 1.88 -20.60
N GLY A 101 7.37 1.58 -20.59
CA GLY A 101 6.75 0.66 -21.53
C GLY A 101 6.65 1.24 -22.94
N THR A 102 6.60 0.33 -23.93
CA THR A 102 6.45 0.69 -25.34
C THR A 102 5.03 0.51 -25.87
N GLY A 103 4.11 0.04 -25.03
CA GLY A 103 2.70 -0.14 -25.40
C GLY A 103 2.01 1.19 -25.69
N SER A 104 0.93 1.14 -26.47
CA SER A 104 0.09 2.29 -26.77
C SER A 104 -1.20 2.28 -25.96
N GLY A 105 -1.69 3.46 -25.63
CA GLY A 105 -2.91 3.65 -24.84
C GLY A 105 -2.76 3.23 -23.39
N SER A 106 -3.82 3.42 -22.62
CA SER A 106 -3.90 3.10 -21.20
C SER A 106 -5.23 2.42 -20.87
N PRO A 107 -5.31 1.69 -19.75
CA PRO A 107 -6.58 1.14 -19.27
C PRO A 107 -7.61 2.22 -19.01
N LEU A 108 -8.87 1.90 -19.23
CA LEU A 108 -10.03 2.69 -18.80
C LEU A 108 -10.55 2.15 -17.46
N TYR A 109 -11.31 2.95 -16.76
CA TYR A 109 -11.94 2.57 -15.47
C TYR A 109 -12.75 1.27 -15.54
N THR A 110 -13.40 1.00 -16.70
CA THR A 110 -14.22 -0.21 -16.92
C THR A 110 -13.44 -1.44 -17.37
N ASP A 111 -12.17 -1.30 -17.67
CA ASP A 111 -11.34 -2.37 -18.22
C ASP A 111 -10.90 -3.38 -17.15
N SER A 112 -10.42 -4.53 -17.61
CA SER A 112 -9.65 -5.46 -16.80
C SER A 112 -8.18 -5.36 -17.16
N VAL A 113 -7.31 -5.58 -16.19
CA VAL A 113 -5.85 -5.48 -16.33
C VAL A 113 -5.16 -6.74 -15.84
N ARG A 114 -3.96 -7.01 -16.35
CA ARG A 114 -3.00 -7.95 -15.77
C ARG A 114 -1.80 -7.15 -15.28
N VAL A 115 -1.53 -7.24 -13.97
CA VAL A 115 -0.51 -6.45 -13.31
C VAL A 115 0.34 -7.35 -12.42
N ASN A 116 1.66 -7.25 -12.56
CA ASN A 116 2.55 -7.63 -11.48
C ASN A 116 2.62 -6.48 -10.49
N TYR A 117 2.52 -6.77 -9.20
CA TYR A 117 2.60 -5.73 -8.19
C TYR A 117 3.26 -6.22 -6.90
N LEU A 118 3.87 -5.29 -6.18
CA LEU A 118 4.48 -5.47 -4.88
C LEU A 118 4.13 -4.26 -4.02
N GLY A 119 3.24 -4.47 -3.04
CA GLY A 119 2.80 -3.46 -2.09
C GLY A 119 3.64 -3.48 -0.83
N ARG A 120 4.16 -2.32 -0.45
CA ARG A 120 4.98 -2.11 0.75
C ARG A 120 4.43 -0.99 1.60
N LEU A 121 4.67 -1.10 2.89
CA LEU A 121 4.49 -0.01 3.84
C LEU A 121 5.66 0.97 3.78
N VAL A 122 5.53 2.10 4.43
CA VAL A 122 6.66 3.01 4.68
C VAL A 122 7.62 2.34 5.68
N SER A 123 8.93 2.43 5.43
CA SER A 123 9.94 1.95 6.37
C SER A 123 9.87 2.71 7.69
N THR A 124 9.95 1.97 8.79
CA THR A 124 10.07 2.52 10.15
C THR A 124 11.52 2.65 10.61
N ASP A 125 12.49 2.21 9.78
CA ASP A 125 13.91 2.36 10.10
C ASP A 125 14.31 3.83 10.02
N ALA A 126 14.69 4.39 11.16
CA ALA A 126 15.13 5.79 11.26
C ALA A 126 16.46 6.09 10.53
N ALA A 127 17.23 5.05 10.18
CA ALA A 127 18.45 5.20 9.39
C ALA A 127 18.17 5.37 7.89
N GLU A 128 16.96 5.00 7.43
CA GLU A 128 16.54 5.11 6.05
C GLU A 128 15.95 6.49 5.73
N PRO A 129 16.11 6.98 4.49
CA PRO A 129 15.41 8.19 4.05
C PRO A 129 13.89 8.05 4.20
N ILE A 130 13.23 9.12 4.64
CA ILE A 130 11.78 9.12 4.81
C ILE A 130 11.06 8.77 3.50
N GLY A 131 10.07 7.85 3.58
CA GLY A 131 9.34 7.36 2.43
C GLY A 131 10.06 6.23 1.67
N THR A 132 11.11 5.64 2.25
CA THR A 132 11.70 4.39 1.75
C THR A 132 10.68 3.25 1.88
N PRO A 133 10.57 2.36 0.86
CA PRO A 133 9.72 1.18 0.95
C PRO A 133 10.20 0.21 2.03
N GLY A 134 9.31 -0.13 2.96
CA GLY A 134 9.56 -1.04 4.06
C GLY A 134 8.97 -2.43 3.84
N GLU A 135 8.24 -2.93 4.84
CA GLU A 135 7.64 -4.25 4.88
C GLU A 135 6.63 -4.49 3.74
N VAL A 136 6.62 -5.71 3.22
CA VAL A 136 5.68 -6.14 2.17
C VAL A 136 4.37 -6.54 2.81
N PHE A 137 3.26 -5.96 2.36
CA PHE A 137 1.91 -6.33 2.82
C PHE A 137 1.08 -7.08 1.77
N ASP A 138 1.39 -6.94 0.47
CA ASP A 138 0.65 -7.61 -0.62
C ASP A 138 1.51 -7.73 -1.89
N HIS A 139 1.30 -8.80 -2.71
CA HIS A 139 2.08 -9.01 -3.93
C HIS A 139 1.44 -10.02 -4.89
N SER A 140 1.79 -9.92 -6.18
CA SER A 140 1.38 -10.87 -7.24
C SER A 140 2.32 -12.08 -7.40
N GLY A 141 3.24 -12.28 -6.47
CA GLY A 141 4.27 -13.32 -6.46
C GLY A 141 5.61 -12.72 -6.08
N LEU A 142 6.22 -13.26 -5.00
CA LEU A 142 7.56 -12.86 -4.56
C LEU A 142 8.60 -13.77 -5.20
N THR A 143 9.71 -13.16 -5.60
CA THR A 143 10.97 -13.85 -5.73
C THR A 143 11.66 -13.86 -4.36
N GLN A 144 12.40 -14.92 -4.04
CA GLN A 144 13.24 -14.92 -2.85
C GLN A 144 14.37 -13.87 -2.94
N ASP A 145 14.67 -13.40 -4.14
CA ASP A 145 15.61 -12.31 -4.41
C ASP A 145 14.85 -11.00 -4.45
N TYR A 146 14.85 -10.30 -3.34
CA TYR A 146 14.28 -8.95 -3.22
C TYR A 146 15.00 -7.90 -4.10
N GLY A 147 16.02 -8.28 -4.85
CA GLY A 147 16.79 -7.42 -5.74
C GLY A 147 16.16 -7.16 -7.10
N SER A 148 15.35 -8.09 -7.61
CA SER A 148 14.54 -7.85 -8.82
C SER A 148 13.08 -7.73 -8.43
N ILE A 149 12.44 -6.62 -8.83
CA ILE A 149 11.06 -6.33 -8.44
C ILE A 149 10.14 -7.44 -8.97
N PHE A 150 10.31 -7.87 -10.22
CA PHE A 150 9.53 -8.96 -10.82
C PHE A 150 10.40 -9.89 -11.66
N SER A 151 10.17 -11.20 -11.53
CA SER A 151 10.84 -12.24 -12.33
C SER A 151 9.82 -12.99 -13.20
N PRO A 152 10.08 -13.18 -14.49
CA PRO A 152 9.21 -13.97 -15.36
C PRO A 152 8.95 -15.41 -14.88
N GLN A 153 9.87 -15.97 -14.09
CA GLN A 153 9.74 -17.31 -13.56
C GLN A 153 8.82 -17.39 -12.34
N PHE A 154 8.77 -16.36 -11.52
CA PHE A 154 8.11 -16.36 -10.21
C PHE A 154 6.93 -15.41 -10.10
N SER A 155 6.95 -14.28 -10.82
CA SER A 155 5.87 -13.30 -10.79
C SER A 155 4.80 -13.66 -11.80
N ARG A 156 3.55 -13.81 -11.34
CA ARG A 156 2.39 -14.05 -12.21
C ARG A 156 1.47 -12.84 -12.15
N PRO A 157 1.19 -12.20 -13.28
CA PRO A 157 0.30 -11.05 -13.29
C PRO A 157 -1.09 -11.43 -12.79
N THR A 158 -1.53 -10.72 -11.78
CA THR A 158 -2.90 -10.86 -11.25
C THR A 158 -3.88 -10.11 -12.15
N MET A 159 -5.06 -10.70 -12.32
CA MET A 159 -6.16 -10.09 -13.06
C MET A 159 -7.01 -9.24 -12.12
N PHE A 160 -7.17 -7.98 -12.45
CA PHE A 160 -8.07 -7.06 -11.75
C PHE A 160 -9.02 -6.37 -12.70
N ARG A 161 -10.21 -6.02 -12.20
CA ARG A 161 -11.03 -4.98 -12.80
C ARG A 161 -10.55 -3.64 -12.23
N VAL A 162 -10.25 -2.67 -13.09
CA VAL A 162 -9.69 -1.37 -12.68
C VAL A 162 -10.59 -0.68 -11.65
N SER A 163 -11.91 -0.75 -11.84
CA SER A 163 -12.92 -0.16 -10.94
C SER A 163 -13.02 -0.79 -9.54
N ASN A 164 -12.37 -1.93 -9.30
CA ASN A 164 -12.44 -2.64 -8.01
C ASN A 164 -11.23 -2.40 -7.11
N LEU A 165 -10.35 -1.52 -7.51
CA LEU A 165 -9.11 -1.22 -6.80
C LEU A 165 -9.21 0.10 -6.03
N VAL A 166 -8.33 0.31 -5.06
CA VAL A 166 -8.26 1.60 -4.36
C VAL A 166 -7.96 2.74 -5.33
N GLU A 167 -8.46 3.90 -5.03
CA GLU A 167 -8.51 5.05 -5.92
C GLU A 167 -7.13 5.44 -6.48
N GLY A 168 -6.09 5.43 -5.63
CA GLY A 168 -4.72 5.75 -6.05
C GLY A 168 -4.14 4.70 -7.02
N PHE A 169 -4.40 3.41 -6.80
CA PHE A 169 -3.96 2.34 -7.69
C PHE A 169 -4.67 2.42 -9.05
N THR A 170 -5.99 2.68 -9.04
CA THR A 170 -6.80 2.93 -10.24
C THR A 170 -6.26 4.13 -11.02
N THR A 171 -5.95 5.24 -10.33
CA THR A 171 -5.38 6.44 -10.94
C THR A 171 -4.08 6.13 -11.67
N ALA A 172 -3.18 5.36 -11.06
CA ALA A 172 -1.94 4.95 -11.69
C ALA A 172 -2.19 4.11 -12.95
N LEU A 173 -3.01 3.06 -12.86
CA LEU A 173 -3.32 2.17 -13.99
C LEU A 173 -3.88 2.91 -15.19
N MET A 174 -4.76 3.88 -14.98
CA MET A 174 -5.37 4.67 -16.06
C MET A 174 -4.37 5.60 -16.77
N ARG A 175 -3.14 5.71 -16.27
CA ARG A 175 -2.04 6.50 -16.85
C ARG A 175 -0.91 5.63 -17.40
N MET A 176 -0.83 4.35 -16.98
CA MET A 176 0.21 3.41 -17.41
C MET A 176 -0.01 2.90 -18.82
N ARG A 177 1.11 2.60 -19.49
CA ARG A 177 1.16 1.86 -20.77
C ARG A 177 1.62 0.43 -20.51
N ILE A 178 1.28 -0.49 -21.42
CA ILE A 178 1.79 -1.87 -21.31
C ILE A 178 3.33 -1.84 -21.37
N GLY A 179 3.94 -2.52 -20.40
CA GLY A 179 5.38 -2.58 -20.20
C GLY A 179 5.93 -1.59 -19.18
N ASP A 180 5.16 -0.55 -18.78
CA ASP A 180 5.59 0.35 -17.72
C ASP A 180 5.81 -0.42 -16.42
N LEU A 181 6.88 -0.06 -15.71
CA LEU A 181 7.16 -0.41 -14.33
C LEU A 181 7.29 0.89 -13.54
N TRP A 182 6.37 1.12 -12.62
CA TRP A 182 6.28 2.33 -11.82
C TRP A 182 6.31 2.01 -10.33
N ARG A 183 6.99 2.86 -9.55
CA ARG A 183 6.79 2.95 -8.11
C ARG A 183 5.80 4.05 -7.82
N VAL A 184 4.69 3.69 -7.17
CA VAL A 184 3.56 4.58 -6.92
C VAL A 184 3.40 4.77 -5.42
N TYR A 185 3.44 6.01 -4.97
CA TYR A 185 3.17 6.41 -3.59
C TYR A 185 1.74 6.93 -3.52
N ILE A 186 0.92 6.25 -2.73
CA ILE A 186 -0.51 6.51 -2.59
C ILE A 186 -0.79 6.97 -1.15
N PRO A 187 -1.29 8.19 -0.93
CA PRO A 187 -1.65 8.63 0.41
C PRO A 187 -2.83 7.80 0.93
N ASN A 188 -2.99 7.72 2.23
CA ASN A 188 -4.03 6.89 2.84
C ASN A 188 -5.44 7.22 2.34
N GLU A 189 -5.73 8.49 2.03
CA GLU A 189 -7.03 8.97 1.53
C GLU A 189 -7.40 8.36 0.18
N LEU A 190 -6.43 8.05 -0.66
CA LEU A 190 -6.61 7.35 -1.94
C LEU A 190 -6.32 5.85 -1.85
N GLY A 191 -6.03 5.36 -0.64
CA GLY A 191 -5.78 3.97 -0.29
C GLY A 191 -6.92 3.37 0.53
N TYR A 192 -6.57 2.84 1.70
CA TYR A 192 -7.52 2.18 2.61
C TYR A 192 -8.02 3.09 3.75
N GLY A 193 -7.54 4.33 3.84
CA GLY A 193 -7.95 5.31 4.86
C GLY A 193 -7.72 4.80 6.27
N GLY A 194 -8.75 4.92 7.11
CA GLY A 194 -8.76 4.43 8.48
C GLY A 194 -9.02 2.93 8.65
N ASN A 195 -9.12 2.15 7.57
CA ASN A 195 -9.30 0.70 7.65
C ASN A 195 -7.96 0.02 7.88
N SER A 196 -7.96 -1.01 8.72
CA SER A 196 -6.79 -1.84 8.99
C SER A 196 -7.07 -3.31 8.73
N THR A 197 -6.01 -4.07 8.44
CA THR A 197 -5.99 -5.53 8.41
C THR A 197 -4.82 -6.03 9.24
N THR A 198 -4.63 -7.34 9.35
CA THR A 198 -3.48 -7.93 10.06
C THR A 198 -2.13 -7.47 9.50
N SER A 199 -2.05 -7.21 8.19
CA SER A 199 -0.80 -6.83 7.50
C SER A 199 -0.75 -5.35 7.08
N LEU A 200 -1.82 -4.59 7.33
CA LEU A 200 -1.93 -3.20 6.90
C LEU A 200 -2.53 -2.35 8.02
N PRO A 201 -1.73 -1.56 8.73
CA PRO A 201 -2.21 -0.60 9.71
C PRO A 201 -3.08 0.50 9.07
N ALA A 202 -4.04 1.02 9.83
CA ALA A 202 -4.83 2.18 9.41
C ALA A 202 -3.94 3.39 9.08
N TYR A 203 -4.41 4.26 8.20
CA TYR A 203 -3.71 5.48 7.78
C TYR A 203 -2.35 5.25 7.12
N SER A 204 -2.13 4.07 6.52
CA SER A 204 -0.90 3.76 5.81
C SER A 204 -0.83 4.46 4.46
N THR A 205 0.28 5.11 4.17
CA THR A 205 0.70 5.43 2.81
C THR A 205 1.17 4.15 2.15
N LEU A 206 0.63 3.84 0.97
CA LEU A 206 0.96 2.62 0.25
C LEU A 206 2.04 2.90 -0.79
N ILE A 207 3.02 2.03 -0.87
CA ILE A 207 4.08 2.10 -1.89
C ILE A 207 3.97 0.85 -2.75
N PHE A 208 3.53 1.03 -3.99
CA PHE A 208 3.39 -0.08 -4.93
C PHE A 208 4.43 0.01 -6.04
N ASP A 209 5.20 -1.05 -6.23
CA ASP A 209 5.86 -1.29 -7.50
C ASP A 209 4.86 -2.03 -8.41
N MET A 210 4.53 -1.44 -9.57
CA MET A 210 3.47 -1.92 -10.47
C MET A 210 4.02 -2.08 -11.88
N GLN A 211 3.80 -3.27 -12.49
CA GLN A 211 4.14 -3.52 -13.88
C GLN A 211 2.88 -3.91 -14.67
N LEU A 212 2.45 -3.04 -15.59
CA LEU A 212 1.29 -3.32 -16.43
C LEU A 212 1.67 -4.28 -17.57
N LYS A 213 1.11 -5.48 -17.55
CA LYS A 213 1.39 -6.54 -18.53
C LYS A 213 0.39 -6.58 -19.69
N ALA A 214 -0.88 -6.31 -19.38
CA ALA A 214 -1.96 -6.27 -20.38
C ALA A 214 -3.18 -5.52 -19.85
N TYR A 215 -4.03 -5.05 -20.75
CA TYR A 215 -5.38 -4.62 -20.41
C TYR A 215 -6.38 -5.11 -21.47
N TYR A 216 -7.63 -5.24 -21.07
CA TYR A 216 -8.73 -5.78 -21.87
C TYR A 216 -9.93 -4.87 -21.71
N ARG A 217 -10.47 -4.39 -22.83
CA ARG A 217 -11.67 -3.55 -22.84
C ARG A 217 -12.88 -4.29 -22.23
N ALA A 218 -13.77 -3.54 -21.62
CA ALA A 218 -15.00 -4.11 -21.05
C ALA A 218 -15.71 -4.99 -22.08
N GLY A 219 -16.17 -6.18 -21.64
CA GLY A 219 -16.79 -7.17 -22.53
C GLY A 219 -15.83 -8.14 -23.23
N THR A 220 -14.52 -7.89 -23.17
CA THR A 220 -13.51 -8.84 -23.67
C THR A 220 -13.29 -9.96 -22.66
N GLN A 221 -13.24 -11.21 -23.12
CA GLN A 221 -12.85 -12.36 -22.29
C GLN A 221 -11.34 -12.58 -22.38
N PRO A 222 -10.58 -12.28 -21.31
CA PRO A 222 -9.15 -12.53 -21.31
C PRO A 222 -8.83 -14.02 -21.35
N GLY A 223 -8.02 -14.44 -22.30
CA GLY A 223 -7.49 -15.81 -22.35
C GLY A 223 -6.56 -16.13 -21.16
N PRO A 224 -6.13 -17.41 -21.00
CA PRO A 224 -5.12 -17.77 -20.00
C PRO A 224 -3.82 -16.99 -20.23
N TRP A 225 -3.11 -16.68 -19.15
CA TRP A 225 -1.78 -16.09 -19.25
C TRP A 225 -0.79 -17.16 -19.73
N LYS A 226 -0.03 -16.86 -20.77
CA LYS A 226 0.98 -17.73 -21.36
C LYS A 226 2.37 -17.41 -20.82
#